data_af89c9cd2c7f54b42c3e51a55e61de6b
#
_entry.id   af89c9cd2c7f54b42c3e51a55e61de6b
#
_cell.length_a   1.000
_cell.length_b   1.000
_cell.length_c   1.000
_cell.angle_alpha   90.00
_cell.angle_beta   90.00
_cell.angle_gamma   90.00
#
_symmetry.space_group_name_H-M   'P 1'
#
loop_
_entity.id
_entity.type
_entity.pdbx_description
1 polymer ?
#
loop_
_entity_poly.entity_id
_entity_poly.type
_entity_poly.pdbx_seq_one_letter_code
_entity_poly.pdbx_strand_id
1 'polypeptide(L)'
;MFPPERIVCLTEETVETLYLLGEDHRIVGVSGYAVRPPQVRREKPRVSAFISADVPKILALKPDLVLTFSDLQADIVAELIRNNISVHAFNQRDVAGIFDMVRTLGALVGATDKAETLTSSLAAHVDAVHERALRLTHRPRVYFEEWDEPMISGIAWVSELIEAAGGIEVFPQLAACKNARDRIVTADDVVAAQPDIIIGSWCGKKFVPAKVTARPGFSDIPAVGGGWLREIKSTLILQPGPAALTDGLDQLAGIISDWAKGATPKVGKSKPIVL
;
A
#
# COMPACT_ATOMS: atom_id res chain seq x y z
N MET A 1 -3.63 23.33 20.15
CA MET A 1 -3.12 22.63 21.36
C MET A 1 -2.10 21.61 20.92
N PHE A 2 -1.08 21.33 21.67
CA PHE A 2 -0.10 20.27 21.32
C PHE A 2 0.04 19.32 22.50
N PRO A 3 0.03 17.99 22.28
CA PRO A 3 -0.23 17.32 20.99
C PRO A 3 -1.69 17.49 20.53
N PRO A 4 -1.98 17.28 19.22
CA PRO A 4 -3.34 17.37 18.69
C PRO A 4 -4.25 16.30 19.30
N GLU A 5 -5.50 16.66 19.59
CA GLU A 5 -6.47 15.78 20.24
C GLU A 5 -7.62 15.36 19.31
N ARG A 6 -7.81 16.08 18.18
CA ARG A 6 -8.90 15.85 17.24
C ARG A 6 -8.38 15.75 15.83
N ILE A 7 -8.01 14.54 15.45
CA ILE A 7 -7.32 14.26 14.18
C ILE A 7 -8.31 13.70 13.15
N VAL A 8 -8.30 14.26 11.96
CA VAL A 8 -8.94 13.66 10.78
C VAL A 8 -7.86 13.06 9.89
N CYS A 9 -8.01 11.79 9.53
CA CYS A 9 -7.10 11.05 8.65
C CYS A 9 -7.75 10.86 7.28
N LEU A 10 -7.25 11.53 6.26
CA LEU A 10 -7.77 11.41 4.88
C LEU A 10 -7.15 10.25 4.10
N THR A 11 -6.28 9.46 4.78
CA THR A 11 -5.65 8.26 4.22
C THR A 11 -5.59 7.13 5.26
N GLU A 12 -5.39 5.92 4.78
CA GLU A 12 -5.56 4.70 5.57
C GLU A 12 -4.35 4.40 6.46
N GLU A 13 -3.14 4.65 5.95
CA GLU A 13 -1.88 4.33 6.65
C GLU A 13 -1.73 5.13 7.95
N THR A 14 -2.20 6.37 7.97
CA THR A 14 -2.18 7.20 9.18
C THR A 14 -3.19 6.70 10.21
N VAL A 15 -4.33 6.19 9.77
CA VAL A 15 -5.33 5.55 10.66
C VAL A 15 -4.72 4.32 11.32
N GLU A 16 -4.20 3.38 10.53
CA GLU A 16 -3.61 2.14 11.05
C GLU A 16 -2.46 2.44 12.01
N THR A 17 -1.60 3.39 11.66
CA THR A 17 -0.47 3.80 12.52
C THR A 17 -0.95 4.35 13.87
N LEU A 18 -1.96 5.22 13.91
CA LEU A 18 -2.50 5.74 15.16
C LEU A 18 -3.12 4.63 16.03
N TYR A 19 -3.80 3.65 15.44
CA TYR A 19 -4.28 2.49 16.19
C TYR A 19 -3.14 1.65 16.77
N LEU A 20 -2.07 1.42 16.00
CA LEU A 20 -0.89 0.68 16.46
C LEU A 20 -0.12 1.42 17.57
N LEU A 21 -0.15 2.74 17.57
CA LEU A 21 0.43 3.57 18.62
C LEU A 21 -0.47 3.66 19.87
N GLY A 22 -1.75 3.19 19.80
CA GLY A 22 -2.73 3.35 20.88
C GLY A 22 -3.24 4.78 21.03
N GLU A 23 -3.19 5.57 19.94
CA GLU A 23 -3.62 6.96 19.86
C GLU A 23 -4.92 7.11 19.02
N ASP A 24 -5.63 6.03 18.79
CA ASP A 24 -6.88 5.97 18.00
C ASP A 24 -8.03 6.79 18.60
N HIS A 25 -7.99 7.04 19.92
CA HIS A 25 -8.95 7.91 20.61
C HIS A 25 -8.94 9.35 20.08
N ARG A 26 -7.83 9.80 19.48
CA ARG A 26 -7.70 11.13 18.86
C ARG A 26 -8.37 11.22 17.49
N ILE A 27 -8.65 10.08 16.84
CA ILE A 27 -9.23 10.05 15.50
C ILE A 27 -10.72 10.43 15.58
N VAL A 28 -11.10 11.54 14.96
CA VAL A 28 -12.48 12.03 14.89
C VAL A 28 -13.13 11.86 13.51
N GLY A 29 -12.35 11.55 12.46
CA GLY A 29 -12.85 11.31 11.11
C GLY A 29 -11.81 10.59 10.25
N VAL A 30 -12.26 9.78 9.29
CA VAL A 30 -11.38 8.94 8.47
C VAL A 30 -11.79 8.92 6.99
N SER A 31 -10.86 8.51 6.12
CA SER A 31 -11.15 8.12 4.74
C SER A 31 -12.17 7.00 4.69
N GLY A 32 -13.06 7.01 3.68
CA GLY A 32 -13.99 5.92 3.40
C GLY A 32 -13.30 4.60 3.05
N TYR A 33 -12.03 4.64 2.68
CA TYR A 33 -11.21 3.47 2.38
C TYR A 33 -10.47 2.91 3.60
N ALA A 34 -10.47 3.59 4.74
CA ALA A 34 -9.88 3.08 5.97
C ALA A 34 -10.62 1.81 6.43
N VAL A 35 -9.92 0.67 6.35
CA VAL A 35 -10.44 -0.66 6.69
C VAL A 35 -9.59 -1.38 7.73
N ARG A 36 -8.48 -0.78 8.11
CA ARG A 36 -7.52 -1.33 9.08
C ARG A 36 -7.33 -0.35 10.24
N PRO A 37 -7.46 -0.86 11.47
CA PRO A 37 -8.00 -2.19 11.81
C PRO A 37 -9.52 -2.26 11.52
N PRO A 38 -10.14 -3.47 11.43
CA PRO A 38 -11.54 -3.62 10.96
C PRO A 38 -12.59 -2.81 11.74
N GLN A 39 -12.35 -2.55 13.03
CA GLN A 39 -13.26 -1.79 13.89
C GLN A 39 -13.42 -0.33 13.45
N VAL A 40 -12.45 0.26 12.76
CA VAL A 40 -12.48 1.66 12.31
C VAL A 40 -13.76 1.99 11.53
N ARG A 41 -14.27 1.03 10.75
CA ARG A 41 -15.48 1.19 9.94
C ARG A 41 -16.73 1.45 10.75
N ARG A 42 -16.78 0.99 12.00
CA ARG A 42 -17.91 1.15 12.93
C ARG A 42 -17.71 2.30 13.88
N GLU A 43 -16.47 2.60 14.23
CA GLU A 43 -16.10 3.55 15.28
C GLU A 43 -15.93 4.99 14.77
N LYS A 44 -15.51 5.15 13.51
CA LYS A 44 -15.11 6.46 13.01
C LYS A 44 -15.96 6.93 11.83
N PRO A 45 -16.43 8.18 11.82
CA PRO A 45 -17.20 8.74 10.70
C PRO A 45 -16.31 8.90 9.46
N ARG A 46 -16.86 8.56 8.29
CA ARG A 46 -16.19 8.71 7.01
C ARG A 46 -16.43 10.12 6.50
N VAL A 47 -15.34 10.80 6.11
CA VAL A 47 -15.36 12.21 5.68
C VAL A 47 -14.74 12.45 4.30
N SER A 48 -14.15 11.42 3.68
CA SER A 48 -13.51 11.55 2.38
C SER A 48 -13.53 10.23 1.60
N ALA A 49 -13.32 10.33 0.29
CA ALA A 49 -12.69 9.31 -0.54
C ALA A 49 -11.21 9.67 -0.73
N PHE A 50 -10.47 8.95 -1.59
CA PHE A 50 -9.03 9.21 -1.72
C PHE A 50 -8.72 10.60 -2.34
N ILE A 51 -9.43 10.98 -3.42
CA ILE A 51 -9.21 12.24 -4.16
C ILE A 51 -10.29 13.28 -3.91
N SER A 52 -11.24 13.04 -3.00
CA SER A 52 -12.32 13.97 -2.67
C SER A 52 -12.61 13.94 -1.18
N ALA A 53 -13.02 15.08 -0.62
CA ALA A 53 -13.36 15.21 0.79
C ALA A 53 -14.65 16.04 0.96
N ASP A 54 -15.42 15.68 1.98
CA ASP A 54 -16.56 16.48 2.46
C ASP A 54 -16.02 17.50 3.47
N VAL A 55 -15.49 18.62 2.95
CA VAL A 55 -14.88 19.65 3.81
C VAL A 55 -15.86 20.20 4.85
N PRO A 56 -17.13 20.52 4.54
CA PRO A 56 -18.09 20.90 5.57
C PRO A 56 -18.22 19.87 6.71
N LYS A 57 -18.23 18.59 6.39
CA LYS A 57 -18.29 17.52 7.38
C LYS A 57 -17.02 17.43 8.21
N ILE A 58 -15.85 17.64 7.58
CA ILE A 58 -14.56 17.71 8.31
C ILE A 58 -14.59 18.87 9.30
N LEU A 59 -15.01 20.07 8.87
CA LEU A 59 -15.07 21.26 9.71
C LEU A 59 -16.05 21.07 10.89
N ALA A 60 -17.18 20.39 10.66
CA ALA A 60 -18.15 20.08 11.73
C ALA A 60 -17.56 19.19 12.84
N LEU A 61 -16.55 18.38 12.52
CA LEU A 61 -15.79 17.58 13.51
C LEU A 61 -14.82 18.42 14.34
N LYS A 62 -14.59 19.70 14.00
CA LYS A 62 -13.68 20.62 14.68
C LYS A 62 -12.29 19.99 14.90
N PRO A 63 -11.62 19.54 13.84
CA PRO A 63 -10.28 18.96 13.97
C PRO A 63 -9.27 20.05 14.32
N ASP A 64 -8.25 19.69 15.10
CA ASP A 64 -7.06 20.49 15.33
C ASP A 64 -5.87 20.06 14.45
N LEU A 65 -5.97 18.90 13.80
CA LEU A 65 -5.04 18.42 12.78
C LEU A 65 -5.77 17.58 11.73
N VAL A 66 -5.43 17.79 10.45
CA VAL A 66 -5.81 16.89 9.36
C VAL A 66 -4.56 16.28 8.75
N LEU A 67 -4.55 14.95 8.59
CA LEU A 67 -3.48 14.19 7.96
C LEU A 67 -3.89 13.84 6.53
N THR A 68 -3.01 14.12 5.58
CA THR A 68 -3.22 13.93 4.13
C THR A 68 -2.04 13.22 3.50
N PHE A 69 -2.17 12.83 2.23
CA PHE A 69 -1.12 12.16 1.48
C PHE A 69 -1.06 12.64 0.03
N SER A 70 0.15 12.95 -0.42
CA SER A 70 0.52 13.24 -1.80
C SER A 70 -0.13 14.48 -2.45
N ASP A 71 0.32 14.78 -3.65
CA ASP A 71 -0.17 15.84 -4.54
C ASP A 71 -1.62 15.63 -4.98
N LEU A 72 -2.11 14.38 -4.96
CA LEU A 72 -3.50 14.07 -5.31
C LEU A 72 -4.52 14.69 -4.34
N GLN A 73 -4.11 15.09 -3.15
CA GLN A 73 -4.94 15.78 -2.16
C GLN A 73 -4.61 17.29 -2.03
N ALA A 74 -3.78 17.84 -2.92
CA ALA A 74 -3.31 19.24 -2.82
C ALA A 74 -4.45 20.27 -2.75
N ASP A 75 -5.50 20.10 -3.56
CA ASP A 75 -6.65 21.02 -3.56
C ASP A 75 -7.44 20.94 -2.24
N ILE A 76 -7.59 19.73 -1.68
CA ILE A 76 -8.22 19.52 -0.36
C ILE A 76 -7.38 20.22 0.72
N VAL A 77 -6.06 20.07 0.69
CA VAL A 77 -5.12 20.74 1.62
C VAL A 77 -5.29 22.25 1.54
N ALA A 78 -5.30 22.81 0.33
CA ALA A 78 -5.47 24.24 0.12
C ALA A 78 -6.81 24.75 0.69
N GLU A 79 -7.90 24.01 0.52
CA GLU A 79 -9.21 24.36 1.06
C GLU A 79 -9.23 24.31 2.61
N LEU A 80 -8.63 23.27 3.20
CA LEU A 80 -8.52 23.14 4.65
C LEU A 80 -7.72 24.28 5.28
N ILE A 81 -6.60 24.67 4.67
CA ILE A 81 -5.78 25.81 5.14
C ILE A 81 -6.57 27.12 5.07
N ARG A 82 -7.34 27.36 3.98
CA ARG A 82 -8.21 28.56 3.88
C ARG A 82 -9.28 28.61 4.99
N ASN A 83 -9.65 27.45 5.54
CA ASN A 83 -10.55 27.31 6.70
C ASN A 83 -9.83 27.28 8.06
N ASN A 84 -8.56 27.71 8.11
CA ASN A 84 -7.72 27.77 9.31
C ASN A 84 -7.50 26.41 10.01
N ILE A 85 -7.49 25.31 9.25
CA ILE A 85 -7.18 23.98 9.76
C ILE A 85 -5.68 23.72 9.60
N SER A 86 -5.02 23.22 10.63
CA SER A 86 -3.66 22.70 10.54
C SER A 86 -3.65 21.39 9.75
N VAL A 87 -2.75 21.27 8.77
CA VAL A 87 -2.62 20.10 7.92
C VAL A 87 -1.17 19.61 7.94
N HIS A 88 -0.99 18.30 8.05
CA HIS A 88 0.28 17.65 7.76
C HIS A 88 0.10 16.73 6.55
N ALA A 89 0.83 17.02 5.47
CA ALA A 89 0.79 16.24 4.24
C ALA A 89 2.00 15.30 4.19
N PHE A 90 1.74 14.01 4.31
CA PHE A 90 2.72 12.96 4.08
C PHE A 90 2.94 12.74 2.58
N ASN A 91 4.14 12.27 2.21
CA ASN A 91 4.47 11.98 0.81
C ASN A 91 5.56 10.91 0.67
N GLN A 92 5.54 9.90 1.52
CA GLN A 92 6.47 8.77 1.48
C GLN A 92 6.29 7.97 0.20
N ARG A 93 7.40 7.54 -0.43
CA ARG A 93 7.38 6.82 -1.71
C ARG A 93 8.17 5.53 -1.68
N ASP A 94 8.91 5.25 -0.60
CA ASP A 94 9.78 4.10 -0.39
C ASP A 94 9.63 3.56 1.03
N VAL A 95 10.26 2.44 1.31
CA VAL A 95 10.20 1.77 2.63
C VAL A 95 10.78 2.65 3.74
N ALA A 96 11.88 3.36 3.45
CA ALA A 96 12.48 4.28 4.42
C ALA A 96 11.51 5.41 4.81
N GLY A 97 10.83 5.99 3.82
CA GLY A 97 9.80 6.99 4.03
C GLY A 97 8.60 6.49 4.84
N ILE A 98 8.25 5.19 4.76
CA ILE A 98 7.20 4.61 5.61
C ILE A 98 7.66 4.63 7.08
N PHE A 99 8.91 4.28 7.38
CA PHE A 99 9.43 4.37 8.73
C PHE A 99 9.45 5.81 9.26
N ASP A 100 9.85 6.76 8.40
CA ASP A 100 9.85 8.18 8.75
C ASP A 100 8.44 8.73 8.98
N MET A 101 7.44 8.27 8.23
CA MET A 101 6.02 8.59 8.46
C MET A 101 5.58 8.12 9.85
N VAL A 102 5.90 6.88 10.25
CA VAL A 102 5.55 6.34 11.57
C VAL A 102 6.17 7.18 12.68
N ARG A 103 7.47 7.52 12.57
CA ARG A 103 8.18 8.36 13.54
C ARG A 103 7.60 9.76 13.63
N THR A 104 7.38 10.38 12.46
CA THR A 104 6.82 11.74 12.39
C THR A 104 5.43 11.80 13.02
N LEU A 105 4.57 10.82 12.70
CA LEU A 105 3.23 10.75 13.27
C LEU A 105 3.28 10.53 14.78
N GLY A 106 4.18 9.65 15.27
CA GLY A 106 4.41 9.45 16.68
C GLY A 106 4.83 10.72 17.41
N ALA A 107 5.74 11.51 16.81
CA ALA A 107 6.16 12.79 17.36
C ALA A 107 5.02 13.82 17.40
N LEU A 108 4.21 13.89 16.32
CA LEU A 108 3.05 14.78 16.25
C LEU A 108 2.02 14.52 17.35
N VAL A 109 1.83 13.26 17.76
CA VAL A 109 0.85 12.90 18.80
C VAL A 109 1.47 12.70 20.18
N GLY A 110 2.75 12.99 20.35
CA GLY A 110 3.47 12.85 21.63
C GLY A 110 3.75 11.38 22.03
N ALA A 111 3.78 10.46 21.06
CA ALA A 111 3.99 9.02 21.24
C ALA A 111 5.33 8.54 20.65
N THR A 112 6.40 9.33 20.78
CA THR A 112 7.71 9.08 20.14
C THR A 112 8.28 7.71 20.49
N ASP A 113 8.30 7.31 21.77
CA ASP A 113 8.87 6.03 22.20
C ASP A 113 8.09 4.83 21.62
N LYS A 114 6.76 4.95 21.56
CA LYS A 114 5.91 3.94 20.91
C LYS A 114 6.18 3.84 19.43
N ALA A 115 6.40 4.97 18.74
CA ALA A 115 6.70 5.02 17.33
C ALA A 115 8.08 4.39 17.01
N GLU A 116 9.10 4.65 17.84
CA GLU A 116 10.41 3.99 17.70
C GLU A 116 10.31 2.48 17.92
N THR A 117 9.55 2.05 18.92
CA THR A 117 9.29 0.62 19.16
C THR A 117 8.59 -0.03 17.98
N LEU A 118 7.53 0.61 17.44
CA LEU A 118 6.81 0.13 16.27
C LEU A 118 7.72 0.07 15.05
N THR A 119 8.47 1.13 14.76
CA THR A 119 9.39 1.19 13.64
C THR A 119 10.47 0.11 13.72
N SER A 120 11.05 -0.11 14.90
CA SER A 120 12.03 -1.17 15.12
C SER A 120 11.44 -2.56 14.88
N SER A 121 10.21 -2.78 15.31
CA SER A 121 9.50 -4.05 15.07
C SER A 121 9.22 -4.27 13.58
N LEU A 122 8.77 -3.23 12.87
CA LEU A 122 8.52 -3.29 11.42
C LEU A 122 9.81 -3.55 10.64
N ALA A 123 10.92 -2.88 11.00
CA ALA A 123 12.22 -3.10 10.39
C ALA A 123 12.71 -4.53 10.60
N ALA A 124 12.65 -5.03 11.84
CA ALA A 124 13.02 -6.41 12.15
C ALA A 124 12.18 -7.44 11.39
N HIS A 125 10.90 -7.14 11.12
CA HIS A 125 10.05 -8.01 10.30
C HIS A 125 10.51 -8.04 8.84
N VAL A 126 10.80 -6.87 8.25
CA VAL A 126 11.33 -6.76 6.87
C VAL A 126 12.66 -7.51 6.75
N ASP A 127 13.57 -7.32 7.71
CA ASP A 127 14.87 -8.01 7.75
C ASP A 127 14.69 -9.53 7.84
N ALA A 128 13.79 -10.00 8.69
CA ALA A 128 13.51 -11.43 8.82
C ALA A 128 12.90 -12.05 7.55
N VAL A 129 12.11 -11.30 6.79
CA VAL A 129 11.63 -11.74 5.47
C VAL A 129 12.79 -11.81 4.49
N HIS A 130 13.62 -10.79 4.44
CA HIS A 130 14.78 -10.72 3.56
C HIS A 130 15.76 -11.87 3.83
N GLU A 131 16.11 -12.14 5.08
CA GLU A 131 16.98 -13.26 5.46
C GLU A 131 16.41 -14.64 5.02
N ARG A 132 15.09 -14.81 5.05
CA ARG A 132 14.46 -16.03 4.51
C ARG A 132 14.58 -16.08 2.99
N ALA A 133 14.42 -14.94 2.33
CA ALA A 133 14.49 -14.81 0.88
C ALA A 133 15.89 -15.13 0.32
N LEU A 134 16.96 -14.80 1.05
CA LEU A 134 18.35 -15.13 0.68
C LEU A 134 18.60 -16.65 0.54
N ARG A 135 17.74 -17.49 1.11
CA ARG A 135 17.82 -18.96 1.02
C ARG A 135 17.11 -19.54 -0.19
N LEU A 136 16.43 -18.72 -0.99
CA LEU A 136 15.76 -19.17 -2.20
C LEU A 136 16.81 -19.54 -3.27
N THR A 137 16.68 -20.73 -3.84
CA THR A 137 17.55 -21.19 -4.93
C THR A 137 17.26 -20.53 -6.27
N HIS A 138 16.02 -20.10 -6.44
CA HIS A 138 15.52 -19.42 -7.65
C HIS A 138 14.71 -18.21 -7.26
N ARG A 139 14.94 -17.10 -7.97
CA ARG A 139 14.25 -15.84 -7.78
C ARG A 139 13.35 -15.57 -8.99
N PRO A 140 12.02 -15.52 -8.83
CA PRO A 140 11.12 -15.24 -9.94
C PRO A 140 11.20 -13.79 -10.41
N ARG A 141 11.00 -13.58 -11.70
CA ARG A 141 10.73 -12.27 -12.29
C ARG A 141 9.28 -11.89 -11.99
N VAL A 142 9.08 -10.76 -11.31
CA VAL A 142 7.75 -10.35 -10.83
C VAL A 142 7.31 -9.08 -11.55
N TYR A 143 6.16 -9.14 -12.21
CA TYR A 143 5.42 -7.96 -12.65
C TYR A 143 4.35 -7.64 -11.61
N PHE A 144 4.44 -6.46 -11.01
CA PHE A 144 3.39 -5.94 -10.15
C PHE A 144 2.56 -4.92 -10.91
N GLU A 145 1.24 -5.11 -10.90
CA GLU A 145 0.29 -4.24 -11.60
C GLU A 145 -0.60 -3.52 -10.59
N GLU A 146 -0.35 -2.22 -10.41
CA GLU A 146 -1.09 -1.33 -9.51
C GLU A 146 -2.46 -0.96 -10.07
N TRP A 147 -2.56 -0.90 -11.41
CA TRP A 147 -3.78 -0.57 -12.15
C TRP A 147 -3.76 -1.22 -13.53
N ASP A 148 -4.95 -1.57 -14.05
CA ASP A 148 -5.09 -2.36 -15.28
C ASP A 148 -5.30 -1.55 -16.56
N GLU A 149 -5.81 -0.31 -16.49
CA GLU A 149 -6.13 0.49 -17.67
C GLU A 149 -6.05 2.00 -17.37
N PRO A 150 -4.93 2.65 -17.77
CA PRO A 150 -3.74 2.05 -18.36
C PRO A 150 -3.01 1.13 -17.38
N MET A 151 -2.21 0.18 -17.89
CA MET A 151 -1.39 -0.68 -17.03
C MET A 151 -0.32 0.17 -16.34
N ILE A 152 -0.30 0.13 -14.99
CA ILE A 152 0.64 0.89 -14.18
C ILE A 152 1.46 -0.11 -13.36
N SER A 153 2.79 -0.04 -13.48
CA SER A 153 3.72 -0.88 -12.72
C SER A 153 3.82 -0.44 -11.25
N GLY A 154 4.44 -1.27 -10.41
CA GLY A 154 4.59 -1.02 -8.98
C GLY A 154 5.31 0.29 -8.64
N ILE A 155 4.92 0.91 -7.55
CA ILE A 155 5.58 2.08 -6.95
C ILE A 155 6.80 1.63 -6.13
N ALA A 156 7.72 2.56 -5.81
CA ALA A 156 9.02 2.25 -5.22
C ALA A 156 8.98 1.32 -4.01
N TRP A 157 8.13 1.60 -3.00
CA TRP A 157 8.06 0.70 -1.83
C TRP A 157 7.62 -0.72 -2.19
N VAL A 158 6.75 -0.90 -3.21
CA VAL A 158 6.33 -2.23 -3.67
C VAL A 158 7.49 -2.94 -4.35
N SER A 159 8.25 -2.24 -5.20
CA SER A 159 9.44 -2.79 -5.84
C SER A 159 10.49 -3.21 -4.81
N GLU A 160 10.74 -2.39 -3.79
CA GLU A 160 11.64 -2.71 -2.67
C GLU A 160 11.16 -3.93 -1.89
N LEU A 161 9.83 -4.06 -1.65
CA LEU A 161 9.27 -5.21 -0.96
C LEU A 161 9.32 -6.50 -1.81
N ILE A 162 9.19 -6.41 -3.14
CA ILE A 162 9.42 -7.55 -4.05
C ILE A 162 10.85 -8.05 -3.92
N GLU A 163 11.83 -7.15 -3.96
CA GLU A 163 13.24 -7.51 -3.78
C GLU A 163 13.51 -8.08 -2.38
N ALA A 164 12.98 -7.48 -1.33
CA ALA A 164 13.09 -7.99 0.03
C ALA A 164 12.47 -9.38 0.19
N ALA A 165 11.37 -9.67 -0.52
CA ALA A 165 10.72 -10.98 -0.54
C ALA A 165 11.44 -12.02 -1.43
N GLY A 166 12.51 -11.63 -2.16
CA GLY A 166 13.32 -12.52 -2.99
C GLY A 166 12.87 -12.62 -4.45
N GLY A 167 11.97 -11.75 -4.91
CA GLY A 167 11.64 -11.59 -6.32
C GLY A 167 12.68 -10.75 -7.07
N ILE A 168 12.48 -10.61 -8.37
CA ILE A 168 13.19 -9.68 -9.26
C ILE A 168 12.12 -8.80 -9.91
N GLU A 169 12.07 -7.52 -9.53
CA GLU A 169 11.16 -6.56 -10.15
C GLU A 169 11.51 -6.40 -11.64
N VAL A 170 10.52 -6.50 -12.52
CA VAL A 170 10.78 -6.46 -13.97
C VAL A 170 10.91 -5.04 -14.53
N PHE A 171 10.44 -4.02 -13.81
CA PHE A 171 10.53 -2.61 -14.19
C PHE A 171 11.20 -1.74 -13.10
N PRO A 172 12.41 -2.10 -12.62
CA PRO A 172 13.06 -1.39 -11.52
C PRO A 172 13.35 0.08 -11.85
N GLN A 173 13.54 0.41 -13.13
CA GLN A 173 13.77 1.78 -13.61
C GLN A 173 12.54 2.68 -13.43
N LEU A 174 11.33 2.11 -13.42
CA LEU A 174 10.09 2.86 -13.20
C LEU A 174 9.79 3.09 -11.72
N ALA A 175 10.35 2.27 -10.84
CA ALA A 175 10.16 2.41 -9.39
C ALA A 175 10.58 3.79 -8.86
N ALA A 176 11.61 4.42 -9.46
CA ALA A 176 12.05 5.78 -9.12
C ALA A 176 11.05 6.87 -9.54
N CYS A 177 10.08 6.56 -10.42
CA CYS A 177 9.08 7.51 -10.90
C CYS A 177 8.00 7.70 -9.83
N LYS A 178 7.84 8.94 -9.36
CA LYS A 178 6.93 9.27 -8.26
C LYS A 178 5.46 9.23 -8.66
N ASN A 179 5.14 9.58 -9.92
CA ASN A 179 3.76 9.67 -10.39
C ASN A 179 3.32 8.38 -11.08
N ALA A 180 2.07 8.01 -10.93
CA ALA A 180 1.48 6.83 -11.59
C ALA A 180 1.58 6.91 -13.13
N ARG A 181 1.36 8.09 -13.72
CA ARG A 181 1.46 8.32 -15.18
C ARG A 181 2.84 8.02 -15.76
N ASP A 182 3.90 8.15 -14.95
CA ASP A 182 5.29 7.95 -15.37
C ASP A 182 5.70 6.47 -15.23
N ARG A 183 4.80 5.63 -14.71
CA ARG A 183 4.96 4.17 -14.52
C ARG A 183 4.02 3.35 -15.41
N ILE A 184 3.42 3.99 -16.42
CA ILE A 184 2.59 3.31 -17.40
C ILE A 184 3.48 2.41 -18.27
N VAL A 185 3.04 1.17 -18.47
CA VAL A 185 3.68 0.19 -19.34
C VAL A 185 2.70 -0.30 -20.41
N THR A 186 3.24 -0.77 -21.54
CA THR A 186 2.45 -1.37 -22.61
C THR A 186 2.38 -2.89 -22.48
N ALA A 187 1.48 -3.53 -23.23
CA ALA A 187 1.43 -4.99 -23.30
C ALA A 187 2.75 -5.56 -23.80
N ASP A 188 3.36 -4.93 -24.82
CA ASP A 188 4.62 -5.36 -25.39
C ASP A 188 5.78 -5.26 -24.38
N ASP A 189 5.80 -4.24 -23.53
CA ASP A 189 6.80 -4.11 -22.46
C ASP A 189 6.72 -5.30 -21.48
N VAL A 190 5.50 -5.66 -21.06
CA VAL A 190 5.28 -6.78 -20.14
C VAL A 190 5.61 -8.11 -20.80
N VAL A 191 5.23 -8.30 -22.07
CA VAL A 191 5.62 -9.50 -22.85
C VAL A 191 7.12 -9.59 -22.98
N ALA A 192 7.81 -8.51 -23.32
CA ALA A 192 9.28 -8.50 -23.43
C ALA A 192 9.97 -8.77 -22.08
N ALA A 193 9.36 -8.34 -20.97
CA ALA A 193 9.87 -8.59 -19.64
C ALA A 193 9.74 -10.04 -19.16
N GLN A 194 8.90 -10.88 -19.81
CA GLN A 194 8.73 -12.31 -19.50
C GLN A 194 8.64 -12.59 -17.98
N PRO A 195 7.67 -12.03 -17.25
CA PRO A 195 7.55 -12.30 -15.82
C PRO A 195 7.13 -13.75 -15.52
N ASP A 196 7.68 -14.32 -14.46
CA ASP A 196 7.31 -15.62 -13.90
C ASP A 196 6.05 -15.55 -13.04
N ILE A 197 5.82 -14.38 -12.44
CA ILE A 197 4.66 -14.09 -11.59
C ILE A 197 4.08 -12.74 -12.00
N ILE A 198 2.75 -12.66 -12.11
CA ILE A 198 2.01 -11.40 -12.23
C ILE A 198 1.19 -11.21 -10.96
N ILE A 199 1.41 -10.09 -10.25
CA ILE A 199 0.67 -9.73 -9.06
C ILE A 199 -0.15 -8.48 -9.37
N GLY A 200 -1.48 -8.61 -9.35
CA GLY A 200 -2.38 -7.47 -9.48
C GLY A 200 -2.84 -6.96 -8.12
N SER A 201 -2.82 -5.64 -7.97
CA SER A 201 -3.33 -4.94 -6.79
C SER A 201 -4.11 -3.70 -7.22
N TRP A 202 -5.19 -3.94 -7.95
CA TRP A 202 -5.98 -2.85 -8.52
C TRP A 202 -6.72 -2.07 -7.44
N CYS A 203 -6.40 -0.79 -7.32
CA CYS A 203 -6.95 0.07 -6.28
C CYS A 203 -8.48 0.19 -6.40
N GLY A 204 -9.19 -0.19 -5.35
CA GLY A 204 -10.66 -0.07 -5.29
C GLY A 204 -11.44 -1.08 -6.13
N LYS A 205 -10.78 -1.98 -6.89
CA LYS A 205 -11.45 -3.02 -7.67
C LYS A 205 -10.75 -4.38 -7.53
N LYS A 206 -11.50 -5.44 -7.86
CA LYS A 206 -11.00 -6.80 -7.79
C LYS A 206 -10.08 -7.10 -8.97
N PHE A 207 -8.95 -7.74 -8.72
CA PHE A 207 -8.11 -8.33 -9.76
C PHE A 207 -8.85 -9.47 -10.48
N VAL A 208 -8.84 -9.44 -11.82
CA VAL A 208 -9.53 -10.42 -12.66
C VAL A 208 -8.52 -11.08 -13.59
N PRO A 209 -8.00 -12.29 -13.25
CA PRO A 209 -7.00 -12.99 -14.06
C PRO A 209 -7.40 -13.14 -15.54
N ALA A 210 -8.67 -13.39 -15.83
CA ALA A 210 -9.16 -13.52 -17.19
C ALA A 210 -8.97 -12.26 -18.05
N LYS A 211 -9.03 -11.06 -17.45
CA LYS A 211 -8.72 -9.82 -18.16
C LYS A 211 -7.24 -9.72 -18.51
N VAL A 212 -6.36 -10.21 -17.63
CA VAL A 212 -4.91 -10.21 -17.85
C VAL A 212 -4.53 -11.20 -18.95
N THR A 213 -5.03 -12.42 -18.86
CA THR A 213 -4.74 -13.47 -19.86
C THR A 213 -5.29 -13.16 -21.27
N ALA A 214 -6.33 -12.32 -21.37
CA ALA A 214 -6.93 -11.93 -22.66
C ALA A 214 -6.16 -10.82 -23.39
N ARG A 215 -5.12 -10.24 -22.78
CA ARG A 215 -4.33 -9.17 -23.40
C ARG A 215 -3.46 -9.74 -24.54
N PRO A 216 -3.26 -8.96 -25.63
CA PRO A 216 -2.41 -9.40 -26.74
C PRO A 216 -1.01 -9.82 -26.27
N GLY A 217 -0.53 -10.99 -26.74
CA GLY A 217 0.80 -11.52 -26.43
C GLY A 217 0.97 -12.14 -25.03
N PHE A 218 0.01 -11.98 -24.11
CA PHE A 218 0.15 -12.48 -22.74
C PHE A 218 0.12 -14.02 -22.65
N SER A 219 -0.41 -14.72 -23.66
CA SER A 219 -0.32 -16.20 -23.75
C SER A 219 1.12 -16.71 -23.68
N ASP A 220 2.09 -15.91 -24.13
CA ASP A 220 3.50 -16.28 -24.26
C ASP A 220 4.32 -15.96 -22.98
N ILE A 221 3.67 -15.37 -21.98
CA ILE A 221 4.31 -15.01 -20.70
C ILE A 221 4.35 -16.23 -19.77
N PRO A 222 5.50 -16.57 -19.16
CA PRO A 222 5.63 -17.69 -18.22
C PRO A 222 4.58 -17.68 -17.10
N ALA A 223 4.30 -16.52 -16.53
CA ALA A 223 3.29 -16.36 -15.47
C ALA A 223 1.89 -16.80 -15.92
N VAL A 224 1.52 -16.58 -17.19
CA VAL A 224 0.21 -16.96 -17.75
C VAL A 224 0.18 -18.46 -18.01
N GLY A 225 1.20 -18.99 -18.71
CA GLY A 225 1.31 -20.42 -19.01
C GLY A 225 1.39 -21.28 -17.76
N GLY A 226 2.08 -20.81 -16.72
CA GLY A 226 2.23 -21.45 -15.41
C GLY A 226 1.08 -21.19 -14.44
N GLY A 227 0.12 -20.32 -14.77
CA GLY A 227 -0.99 -19.96 -13.89
C GLY A 227 -0.58 -19.14 -12.66
N TRP A 228 0.52 -18.38 -12.71
CA TRP A 228 1.06 -17.56 -11.62
C TRP A 228 0.53 -16.12 -11.64
N LEU A 229 -0.80 -15.99 -11.73
CA LEU A 229 -1.50 -14.72 -11.55
C LEU A 229 -2.09 -14.65 -10.15
N ARG A 230 -1.71 -13.65 -9.37
CA ARG A 230 -2.09 -13.51 -7.96
C ARG A 230 -2.66 -12.14 -7.68
N GLU A 231 -3.49 -12.04 -6.65
CA GLU A 231 -3.99 -10.78 -6.12
C GLU A 231 -3.41 -10.55 -4.74
N ILE A 232 -2.85 -9.36 -4.50
CA ILE A 232 -2.67 -8.80 -3.16
C ILE A 232 -3.60 -7.61 -3.05
N LYS A 233 -4.40 -7.54 -2.00
CA LYS A 233 -5.36 -6.45 -1.82
C LYS A 233 -4.63 -5.11 -1.67
N SER A 234 -5.13 -4.08 -2.36
CA SER A 234 -4.55 -2.72 -2.28
C SER A 234 -4.47 -2.19 -0.85
N THR A 235 -5.41 -2.56 0.00
CA THR A 235 -5.41 -2.22 1.42
C THR A 235 -4.26 -2.83 2.23
N LEU A 236 -3.53 -3.78 1.66
CA LEU A 236 -2.39 -4.44 2.32
C LEU A 236 -1.05 -3.94 1.78
N ILE A 237 -0.98 -3.50 0.52
CA ILE A 237 0.33 -3.24 -0.10
C ILE A 237 0.45 -1.87 -0.78
N LEU A 238 -0.68 -1.28 -1.22
CA LEU A 238 -0.65 0.03 -1.89
C LEU A 238 -0.84 1.21 -0.92
N GLN A 239 -0.98 0.95 0.36
CA GLN A 239 -0.97 1.99 1.40
C GLN A 239 0.42 2.04 2.00
N PRO A 240 1.17 3.16 1.84
CA PRO A 240 2.55 3.26 2.30
C PRO A 240 2.62 3.42 3.83
N GLY A 241 2.34 2.32 4.52
CA GLY A 241 2.25 2.25 5.98
C GLY A 241 2.52 0.85 6.52
N PRO A 242 2.19 0.59 7.79
CA PRO A 242 2.51 -0.67 8.47
C PRO A 242 2.00 -1.92 7.75
N ALA A 243 0.79 -1.89 7.15
CA ALA A 243 0.23 -3.03 6.42
C ALA A 243 1.12 -3.50 5.28
N ALA A 244 1.75 -2.56 4.55
CA ALA A 244 2.64 -2.91 3.44
C ALA A 244 3.89 -3.66 3.92
N LEU A 245 4.42 -3.27 5.08
CA LEU A 245 5.62 -3.86 5.70
C LEU A 245 5.35 -5.16 6.45
N THR A 246 4.09 -5.53 6.66
CA THR A 246 3.66 -6.74 7.38
C THR A 246 2.85 -7.67 6.48
N ASP A 247 1.52 -7.60 6.53
CA ASP A 247 0.62 -8.50 5.78
C ASP A 247 0.87 -8.45 4.25
N GLY A 248 1.20 -7.28 3.70
CA GLY A 248 1.53 -7.12 2.29
C GLY A 248 2.82 -7.85 1.93
N LEU A 249 3.88 -7.61 2.69
CA LEU A 249 5.17 -8.27 2.54
C LEU A 249 5.09 -9.79 2.76
N ASP A 250 4.33 -10.23 3.78
CA ASP A 250 4.14 -11.66 4.04
C ASP A 250 3.43 -12.36 2.88
N GLN A 251 2.44 -11.71 2.25
CA GLN A 251 1.78 -12.27 1.06
C GLN A 251 2.73 -12.32 -0.15
N LEU A 252 3.54 -11.28 -0.38
CA LEU A 252 4.59 -11.29 -1.40
C LEU A 252 5.56 -12.46 -1.18
N ALA A 253 6.10 -12.56 0.02
CA ALA A 253 7.06 -13.61 0.37
C ALA A 253 6.47 -15.01 0.24
N GLY A 254 5.21 -15.18 0.62
CA GLY A 254 4.47 -16.43 0.44
C GLY A 254 4.34 -16.82 -1.02
N ILE A 255 3.90 -15.91 -1.89
CA ILE A 255 3.73 -16.13 -3.34
C ILE A 255 5.08 -16.49 -3.99
N ILE A 256 6.13 -15.74 -3.69
CA ILE A 256 7.47 -15.94 -4.24
C ILE A 256 8.07 -17.27 -3.76
N SER A 257 7.93 -17.58 -2.47
CA SER A 257 8.40 -18.85 -1.90
C SER A 257 7.67 -20.07 -2.48
N ASP A 258 6.36 -19.97 -2.70
CA ASP A 258 5.57 -21.05 -3.31
C ASP A 258 6.03 -21.30 -4.74
N TRP A 259 6.28 -20.24 -5.52
CA TRP A 259 6.81 -20.37 -6.87
C TRP A 259 8.21 -21.02 -6.87
N ALA A 260 9.12 -20.54 -6.01
CA ALA A 260 10.49 -21.05 -5.93
C ALA A 260 10.57 -22.53 -5.52
N LYS A 261 9.58 -23.04 -4.79
CA LYS A 261 9.45 -24.47 -4.41
C LYS A 261 8.79 -25.32 -5.49
N GLY A 262 8.44 -24.76 -6.65
CA GLY A 262 7.72 -25.48 -7.71
C GLY A 262 6.30 -25.89 -7.31
N ALA A 263 5.67 -25.17 -6.39
CA ALA A 263 4.31 -25.44 -5.98
C ALA A 263 3.34 -25.28 -7.16
N THR A 264 2.39 -26.22 -7.28
CA THR A 264 1.33 -26.08 -8.29
C THR A 264 0.45 -24.88 -7.93
N PRO A 265 0.18 -23.95 -8.88
CA PRO A 265 -0.64 -22.78 -8.60
C PRO A 265 -2.03 -23.22 -8.10
N LYS A 266 -2.38 -22.87 -6.87
CA LYS A 266 -3.76 -23.01 -6.42
C LYS A 266 -4.59 -21.95 -7.12
N VAL A 267 -5.49 -22.36 -8.01
CA VAL A 267 -6.53 -21.46 -8.56
C VAL A 267 -7.33 -20.93 -7.37
N GLY A 268 -7.03 -19.70 -6.97
CA GLY A 268 -7.54 -19.14 -5.72
C GLY A 268 -9.05 -18.91 -5.80
N LYS A 269 -9.82 -19.78 -5.16
CA LYS A 269 -11.07 -19.32 -4.55
C LYS A 269 -10.68 -18.48 -3.34
N SER A 270 -10.72 -17.16 -3.46
CA SER A 270 -10.64 -16.27 -2.29
C SER A 270 -11.74 -16.72 -1.32
N LYS A 271 -11.36 -17.23 -0.14
CA LYS A 271 -12.33 -17.43 0.93
C LYS A 271 -12.95 -16.06 1.23
N PRO A 272 -14.28 -15.95 1.30
CA PRO A 272 -14.88 -14.73 1.79
C PRO A 272 -14.37 -14.49 3.21
N ILE A 273 -13.85 -13.29 3.45
CA ILE A 273 -13.63 -12.81 4.82
C ILE A 273 -15.03 -12.75 5.43
N VAL A 274 -15.29 -13.61 6.40
CA VAL A 274 -16.49 -13.52 7.23
C VAL A 274 -16.35 -12.22 8.02
N LEU A 275 -17.23 -11.27 7.69
CA LEU A 275 -17.35 -9.95 8.31
C LEU A 275 -17.86 -10.04 9.74
#